data_f9c6669af0f1ef6aef41c817914fe20f
#
_entry.id   f9c6669af0f1ef6aef41c817914fe20f
#
_cell.length_a   1.000
_cell.length_b   1.000
_cell.length_c   1.000
_cell.angle_alpha   90.00
_cell.angle_beta   90.00
_cell.angle_gamma   90.00
#
_symmetry.space_group_name_H-M   'P 1'
#
loop_
_entity.id
_entity.type
_entity.pdbx_description
1 polymer ?
#
loop_
_entity_poly.entity_id
_entity_poly.type
_entity_poly.pdbx_seq_one_letter_code
_entity_poly.pdbx_strand_id
1 'polypeptide(L)'
;MYQKSSLKPCDIDDTISDLLTRLEHLQEGKEVKLKPIKQITVENRDKYFNESVGEGGIKIGLSQLDDAFGDLERGDVTVIAARPAVGKSALTTQIIGNMSKKGLKVAYFNLEMSDKQVYERFISRLAEIGLTRIRRAKAFLGDEQEKFNQANEEMSDYQLWIASGTVSPREIKSECRHQSFDVIVVDYLQLLMPDNRYSGRNEEVASISRGLKSVARDLNTHVIALSQITRASESRDTKEPTMAELRESGAIEQDASNIIMLWNLSDNDKGAKGVKIEKNRQGMTMREAMEFDGDHMKFVEIEKPFDDVVAEIKKKERGDGFKPYNGDCPF
;
A
#
# COMPACT_ATOMS: atom_id res chain seq x y z
N MET A 1 -4.49 -49.55 -44.01
CA MET A 1 -5.23 -48.39 -44.60
C MET A 1 -5.60 -47.42 -43.49
N TYR A 2 -4.74 -46.39 -43.29
CA TYR A 2 -5.04 -45.32 -42.33
C TYR A 2 -5.76 -44.17 -43.06
N GLN A 3 -7.04 -43.96 -42.75
CA GLN A 3 -7.75 -42.78 -43.22
C GLN A 3 -7.25 -41.56 -42.41
N LYS A 4 -6.53 -40.65 -43.04
CA LYS A 4 -6.28 -39.32 -42.56
C LYS A 4 -7.60 -38.53 -42.65
N SER A 5 -8.25 -38.28 -41.53
CA SER A 5 -9.31 -37.29 -41.43
C SER A 5 -8.67 -35.91 -41.57
N SER A 6 -8.82 -35.26 -42.71
CA SER A 6 -8.42 -33.88 -42.96
C SER A 6 -9.51 -32.96 -42.38
N LEU A 7 -9.31 -32.47 -41.14
CA LEU A 7 -10.05 -31.32 -40.63
C LEU A 7 -9.72 -30.11 -41.48
N LYS A 8 -10.75 -29.40 -41.96
CA LYS A 8 -10.56 -28.14 -42.71
C LYS A 8 -10.00 -27.05 -41.80
N PRO A 9 -9.14 -26.15 -42.28
CA PRO A 9 -8.55 -25.09 -41.46
C PRO A 9 -9.58 -24.21 -40.71
N CYS A 10 -10.75 -23.96 -41.28
CA CYS A 10 -11.81 -23.21 -40.61
C CYS A 10 -12.42 -23.93 -39.40
N ASP A 11 -12.41 -25.24 -39.34
CA ASP A 11 -12.94 -26.00 -38.22
C ASP A 11 -11.98 -25.98 -36.99
N ILE A 12 -10.70 -25.70 -37.24
CA ILE A 12 -9.69 -25.63 -36.16
C ILE A 12 -9.80 -24.28 -35.47
N ASP A 13 -9.91 -23.19 -36.20
CA ASP A 13 -10.03 -21.84 -35.64
C ASP A 13 -11.35 -21.67 -34.87
N ASP A 14 -12.46 -22.21 -35.38
CA ASP A 14 -13.74 -22.23 -34.69
C ASP A 14 -13.68 -23.08 -33.41
N THR A 15 -12.99 -24.22 -33.47
CA THR A 15 -12.82 -25.07 -32.29
C THR A 15 -11.92 -24.42 -31.22
N ILE A 16 -10.84 -23.74 -31.63
CA ILE A 16 -9.97 -22.98 -30.74
C ILE A 16 -10.75 -21.82 -30.11
N SER A 17 -11.55 -21.09 -30.90
CA SER A 17 -12.38 -19.99 -30.40
C SER A 17 -13.44 -20.49 -29.41
N ASP A 18 -14.11 -21.62 -29.68
CA ASP A 18 -15.07 -22.22 -28.74
C ASP A 18 -14.38 -22.72 -27.46
N LEU A 19 -13.21 -23.34 -27.57
CA LEU A 19 -12.42 -23.76 -26.41
C LEU A 19 -11.93 -22.57 -25.58
N LEU A 20 -11.48 -21.49 -26.22
CA LEU A 20 -11.08 -20.26 -25.52
C LEU A 20 -12.26 -19.62 -24.80
N THR A 21 -13.43 -19.54 -25.44
CA THR A 21 -14.67 -19.04 -24.86
C THR A 21 -15.11 -19.90 -23.67
N ARG A 22 -15.05 -21.23 -23.80
CA ARG A 22 -15.36 -22.14 -22.66
C ARG A 22 -14.34 -22.06 -21.53
N LEU A 23 -13.05 -21.88 -21.85
CA LEU A 23 -12.02 -21.63 -20.84
C LEU A 23 -12.20 -20.29 -20.15
N GLU A 24 -12.60 -19.24 -20.89
CA GLU A 24 -12.96 -17.94 -20.30
C GLU A 24 -14.16 -18.06 -19.36
N HIS A 25 -15.23 -18.74 -19.78
CA HIS A 25 -16.40 -19.04 -18.92
C HIS A 25 -16.05 -19.91 -17.70
N LEU A 26 -15.11 -20.87 -17.82
CA LEU A 26 -14.61 -21.63 -16.67
C LEU A 26 -13.72 -20.80 -15.76
N GLN A 27 -13.06 -19.76 -16.27
CA GLN A 27 -12.27 -18.80 -15.49
C GLN A 27 -13.13 -17.70 -14.84
N GLU A 28 -14.27 -17.35 -15.42
CA GLU A 28 -15.23 -16.39 -14.87
C GLU A 28 -16.12 -16.94 -13.74
N GLY A 29 -15.70 -18.00 -13.10
CA GLY A 29 -16.39 -18.81 -12.09
C GLY A 29 -16.94 -18.12 -10.83
N LYS A 30 -17.49 -16.91 -10.92
CA LYS A 30 -18.45 -16.40 -9.96
C LYS A 30 -19.74 -16.03 -10.71
N GLU A 31 -20.63 -17.01 -10.86
CA GLU A 31 -22.03 -16.71 -11.20
C GLU A 31 -22.57 -15.66 -10.24
N VAL A 32 -22.99 -14.53 -10.78
CA VAL A 32 -23.75 -13.55 -9.99
C VAL A 32 -25.06 -14.19 -9.60
N LYS A 33 -25.16 -14.66 -8.34
CA LYS A 33 -26.40 -15.25 -7.81
C LYS A 33 -27.11 -14.21 -6.96
N LEU A 34 -28.33 -13.90 -7.34
CA LEU A 34 -29.22 -13.12 -6.49
C LEU A 34 -29.53 -13.93 -5.23
N LYS A 35 -29.19 -13.38 -4.07
CA LYS A 35 -29.54 -13.95 -2.77
C LYS A 35 -30.71 -13.17 -2.18
N PRO A 36 -31.79 -13.82 -1.71
CA PRO A 36 -32.83 -13.14 -0.99
C PRO A 36 -32.28 -12.55 0.31
N ILE A 37 -32.74 -11.35 0.71
CA ILE A 37 -32.28 -10.66 1.92
C ILE A 37 -32.38 -11.54 3.17
N LYS A 38 -33.37 -12.39 3.26
CA LYS A 38 -33.51 -13.36 4.36
C LYS A 38 -32.30 -14.26 4.52
N GLN A 39 -31.73 -14.74 3.40
CA GLN A 39 -30.52 -15.56 3.40
C GLN A 39 -29.31 -14.74 3.86
N ILE A 40 -29.16 -13.52 3.34
CA ILE A 40 -28.06 -12.60 3.72
C ILE A 40 -28.13 -12.28 5.22
N THR A 41 -29.34 -12.06 5.76
CA THR A 41 -29.54 -11.79 7.18
C THR A 41 -29.10 -12.96 8.05
N VAL A 42 -29.46 -14.20 7.68
CA VAL A 42 -29.05 -15.40 8.42
C VAL A 42 -27.53 -15.57 8.37
N GLU A 43 -26.94 -15.52 7.17
CA GLU A 43 -25.49 -15.69 6.97
C GLU A 43 -24.63 -14.67 7.76
N ASN A 44 -25.12 -13.45 7.96
CA ASN A 44 -24.36 -12.41 8.64
C ASN A 44 -24.69 -12.26 10.13
N ARG A 45 -25.93 -12.56 10.55
CA ARG A 45 -26.32 -12.46 11.95
C ARG A 45 -25.40 -13.25 12.87
N ASP A 46 -25.12 -14.50 12.51
CA ASP A 46 -24.31 -15.39 13.32
C ASP A 46 -22.85 -14.92 13.44
N LYS A 47 -22.32 -14.23 12.44
CA LYS A 47 -20.99 -13.63 12.49
C LYS A 47 -20.88 -12.55 13.57
N TYR A 48 -21.91 -11.68 13.70
CA TYR A 48 -21.89 -10.60 14.69
C TYR A 48 -22.11 -11.06 16.14
N PHE A 49 -22.66 -12.26 16.35
CA PHE A 49 -22.95 -12.76 17.69
C PHE A 49 -22.01 -13.87 18.14
N ASN A 50 -21.40 -14.62 17.21
CA ASN A 50 -20.59 -15.79 17.52
C ASN A 50 -19.09 -15.59 17.27
N GLU A 51 -18.71 -14.61 16.46
CA GLU A 51 -17.31 -14.20 16.31
C GLU A 51 -17.05 -13.05 17.27
N SER A 52 -16.01 -13.17 18.09
CA SER A 52 -15.51 -12.05 18.88
C SER A 52 -15.20 -10.91 17.90
N VAL A 53 -15.97 -9.85 17.96
CA VAL A 53 -15.78 -8.65 17.14
C VAL A 53 -14.37 -8.14 17.38
N GLY A 54 -13.48 -8.28 16.38
CA GLY A 54 -12.10 -7.81 16.42
C GLY A 54 -11.00 -8.88 16.40
N GLU A 55 -11.29 -10.18 16.49
CA GLU A 55 -10.31 -11.24 16.29
C GLU A 55 -10.33 -11.72 14.83
N GLY A 56 -9.38 -11.22 14.00
CA GLY A 56 -9.19 -11.67 12.62
C GLY A 56 -9.41 -10.61 11.54
N GLY A 57 -9.71 -9.37 11.89
CA GLY A 57 -9.80 -8.25 10.94
C GLY A 57 -8.44 -7.84 10.38
N ILE A 58 -8.43 -7.29 9.16
CA ILE A 58 -7.22 -6.76 8.53
C ILE A 58 -6.97 -5.37 9.08
N LYS A 59 -5.93 -5.22 9.91
CA LYS A 59 -5.51 -3.93 10.49
C LYS A 59 -4.15 -3.50 9.95
N ILE A 60 -3.97 -2.20 9.81
CA ILE A 60 -2.73 -1.57 9.35
C ILE A 60 -1.61 -1.73 10.40
N GLY A 61 -1.98 -1.77 11.67
CA GLY A 61 -1.04 -1.89 12.78
C GLY A 61 -0.42 -0.56 13.19
N LEU A 62 -1.12 0.54 12.91
CA LEU A 62 -0.92 1.88 13.45
C LEU A 62 -2.22 2.26 14.16
N SER A 63 -2.14 2.53 15.46
CA SER A 63 -3.32 2.55 16.33
C SER A 63 -4.34 3.60 15.94
N GLN A 64 -3.89 4.81 15.64
CA GLN A 64 -4.79 5.91 15.25
C GLN A 64 -5.45 5.65 13.90
N LEU A 65 -4.72 5.07 12.94
CA LEU A 65 -5.29 4.69 11.64
C LEU A 65 -6.25 3.51 11.80
N ASP A 66 -5.90 2.52 12.62
CA ASP A 66 -6.76 1.35 12.87
C ASP A 66 -8.07 1.75 13.56
N ASP A 67 -8.04 2.73 14.48
CA ASP A 67 -9.23 3.27 15.13
C ASP A 67 -10.16 3.99 14.14
N ALA A 68 -9.59 4.68 13.15
CA ALA A 68 -10.37 5.41 12.15
C ALA A 68 -10.94 4.51 11.05
N PHE A 69 -10.20 3.46 10.65
CA PHE A 69 -10.66 2.52 9.63
C PHE A 69 -11.55 1.41 10.18
N GLY A 70 -11.32 1.00 11.44
CA GLY A 70 -11.75 -0.30 11.91
C GLY A 70 -10.97 -1.39 11.19
N ASP A 71 -11.67 -2.43 10.74
CA ASP A 71 -11.06 -3.50 9.94
C ASP A 71 -11.13 -3.16 8.45
N LEU A 72 -10.03 -3.40 7.73
CA LEU A 72 -10.00 -3.27 6.28
C LEU A 72 -10.74 -4.46 5.65
N GLU A 73 -11.70 -4.15 4.79
CA GLU A 73 -12.57 -5.16 4.16
C GLU A 73 -11.87 -5.89 3.02
N ARG A 74 -12.09 -7.21 2.93
CA ARG A 74 -11.70 -8.00 1.76
C ARG A 74 -12.54 -7.59 0.54
N GLY A 75 -11.92 -7.60 -0.64
CA GLY A 75 -12.55 -7.13 -1.87
C GLY A 75 -12.45 -5.62 -2.05
N ASP A 76 -11.81 -4.90 -1.12
CA ASP A 76 -11.61 -3.46 -1.18
C ASP A 76 -10.16 -3.07 -1.50
N VAL A 77 -10.00 -1.80 -1.90
CA VAL A 77 -8.71 -1.22 -2.26
C VAL A 77 -8.44 0.01 -1.39
N THR A 78 -7.29 0.02 -0.71
CA THR A 78 -6.73 1.19 -0.03
C THR A 78 -5.60 1.76 -0.86
N VAL A 79 -5.62 3.05 -1.13
CA VAL A 79 -4.54 3.76 -1.81
C VAL A 79 -3.73 4.58 -0.82
N ILE A 80 -2.41 4.39 -0.80
CA ILE A 80 -1.48 5.23 -0.03
C ILE A 80 -0.78 6.16 -1.01
N ALA A 81 -1.10 7.45 -0.92
CA ALA A 81 -0.62 8.46 -1.84
C ALA A 81 0.39 9.40 -1.17
N ALA A 82 1.51 9.61 -1.83
CA ALA A 82 2.53 10.55 -1.39
C ALA A 82 3.33 11.10 -2.56
N ARG A 83 4.02 12.22 -2.34
CA ARG A 83 5.05 12.71 -3.24
C ARG A 83 6.30 11.84 -3.15
N PRO A 84 7.15 11.84 -4.21
CA PRO A 84 8.44 11.18 -4.13
C PRO A 84 9.24 11.62 -2.90
N ALA A 85 10.00 10.70 -2.31
CA ALA A 85 10.89 10.91 -1.18
C ALA A 85 10.22 11.35 0.15
N VAL A 86 8.91 11.29 0.28
CA VAL A 86 8.21 11.63 1.54
C VAL A 86 8.25 10.48 2.56
N GLY A 87 8.51 9.25 2.13
CA GLY A 87 8.55 8.08 3.01
C GLY A 87 7.46 7.04 2.73
N LYS A 88 6.75 7.15 1.59
CA LYS A 88 5.68 6.24 1.20
C LYS A 88 6.06 4.76 1.35
N SER A 89 7.15 4.32 0.72
CA SER A 89 7.58 2.92 0.78
C SER A 89 8.07 2.51 2.17
N ALA A 90 8.58 3.45 3.01
CA ALA A 90 8.95 3.16 4.39
C ALA A 90 7.70 2.91 5.26
N LEU A 91 6.67 3.75 5.12
CA LEU A 91 5.38 3.54 5.78
C LEU A 91 4.77 2.20 5.37
N THR A 92 4.82 1.90 4.08
CA THR A 92 4.27 0.63 3.54
C THR A 92 5.02 -0.59 4.06
N THR A 93 6.36 -0.57 4.11
CA THR A 93 7.13 -1.70 4.68
C THR A 93 6.83 -1.87 6.18
N GLN A 94 6.56 -0.79 6.91
CA GLN A 94 6.13 -0.87 8.30
C GLN A 94 4.74 -1.52 8.43
N ILE A 95 3.78 -1.10 7.62
CA ILE A 95 2.42 -1.68 7.57
C ILE A 95 2.49 -3.18 7.25
N ILE A 96 3.23 -3.55 6.19
CA ILE A 96 3.44 -4.95 5.80
C ILE A 96 4.02 -5.76 6.96
N GLY A 97 5.07 -5.25 7.61
CA GLY A 97 5.69 -5.91 8.75
C GLY A 97 4.73 -6.10 9.92
N ASN A 98 3.93 -5.08 10.25
CA ASN A 98 2.94 -5.16 11.30
C ASN A 98 1.85 -6.21 11.00
N MET A 99 1.38 -6.25 9.75
CA MET A 99 0.39 -7.23 9.28
C MET A 99 0.96 -8.65 9.33
N SER A 100 2.17 -8.86 8.79
CA SER A 100 2.81 -10.17 8.72
C SER A 100 3.17 -10.70 10.11
N LYS A 101 3.59 -9.84 11.04
CA LYS A 101 3.83 -10.18 12.45
C LYS A 101 2.57 -10.66 13.16
N LYS A 102 1.39 -10.15 12.76
CA LYS A 102 0.08 -10.61 13.26
C LYS A 102 -0.43 -11.88 12.55
N GLY A 103 0.38 -12.49 11.68
CA GLY A 103 0.05 -13.74 10.98
C GLY A 103 -0.78 -13.57 9.71
N LEU A 104 -1.03 -12.33 9.26
CA LEU A 104 -1.70 -12.10 7.98
C LEU A 104 -0.75 -12.50 6.83
N LYS A 105 -1.30 -13.20 5.83
CA LYS A 105 -0.58 -13.57 4.61
C LYS A 105 -0.55 -12.39 3.66
N VAL A 106 0.65 -11.85 3.44
CA VAL A 106 0.84 -10.66 2.61
C VAL A 106 1.64 -11.00 1.35
N ALA A 107 1.12 -10.65 0.18
CA ALA A 107 1.88 -10.64 -1.08
C ALA A 107 2.32 -9.20 -1.38
N TYR A 108 3.62 -8.97 -1.54
CA TYR A 108 4.18 -7.64 -1.82
C TYR A 108 4.81 -7.60 -3.19
N PHE A 109 4.15 -6.95 -4.14
CA PHE A 109 4.67 -6.66 -5.48
C PHE A 109 5.41 -5.33 -5.46
N ASN A 110 6.72 -5.42 -5.38
CA ASN A 110 7.62 -4.28 -5.36
C ASN A 110 8.22 -4.05 -6.76
N LEU A 111 7.81 -2.96 -7.41
CA LEU A 111 8.17 -2.67 -8.79
C LEU A 111 9.32 -1.64 -8.90
N GLU A 112 9.70 -1.02 -7.77
CA GLU A 112 10.69 0.07 -7.73
C GLU A 112 12.05 -0.38 -7.20
N MET A 113 12.07 -1.31 -6.24
CA MET A 113 13.28 -1.68 -5.51
C MET A 113 13.67 -3.13 -5.75
N SER A 114 14.92 -3.48 -5.54
CA SER A 114 15.37 -4.89 -5.51
C SER A 114 14.96 -5.56 -4.18
N ASP A 115 14.84 -6.90 -4.19
CA ASP A 115 14.55 -7.69 -2.98
C ASP A 115 15.52 -7.38 -1.85
N LYS A 116 16.82 -7.19 -2.18
CA LYS A 116 17.84 -6.77 -1.22
C LYS A 116 17.50 -5.44 -0.56
N GLN A 117 17.04 -4.44 -1.32
CA GLN A 117 16.69 -3.12 -0.78
C GLN A 117 15.44 -3.19 0.12
N VAL A 118 14.49 -4.05 -0.22
CA VAL A 118 13.32 -4.31 0.62
C VAL A 118 13.75 -4.97 1.92
N TYR A 119 14.55 -6.04 1.84
CA TYR A 119 15.11 -6.73 3.01
C TYR A 119 15.87 -5.76 3.92
N GLU A 120 16.78 -4.95 3.38
CA GLU A 120 17.57 -3.97 4.14
C GLU A 120 16.70 -2.99 4.93
N ARG A 121 15.55 -2.58 4.37
CA ARG A 121 14.59 -1.70 5.05
C ARG A 121 13.87 -2.38 6.20
N PHE A 122 13.43 -3.63 6.00
CA PHE A 122 12.82 -4.42 7.08
C PHE A 122 13.80 -4.63 8.24
N ILE A 123 15.03 -5.06 7.93
CA ILE A 123 16.05 -5.28 8.95
C ILE A 123 16.44 -3.98 9.65
N SER A 124 16.60 -2.87 8.92
CA SER A 124 16.91 -1.56 9.52
C SER A 124 15.87 -1.19 10.60
N ARG A 125 14.59 -1.39 10.29
CA ARG A 125 13.50 -1.09 11.20
C ARG A 125 13.44 -2.05 12.40
N LEU A 126 13.58 -3.35 12.14
CA LEU A 126 13.44 -4.39 13.19
C LEU A 126 14.63 -4.40 14.16
N ALA A 127 15.84 -4.31 13.63
CA ALA A 127 17.06 -4.31 14.43
C ALA A 127 17.40 -2.94 15.03
N GLU A 128 16.69 -1.86 14.60
CA GLU A 128 17.02 -0.48 14.93
C GLU A 128 18.50 -0.15 14.63
N ILE A 129 18.98 -0.62 13.46
CA ILE A 129 20.31 -0.32 12.91
C ILE A 129 20.13 0.56 11.70
N GLY A 130 20.86 1.70 11.64
CA GLY A 130 20.73 2.66 10.57
C GLY A 130 20.92 2.03 9.18
N LEU A 131 20.02 2.31 8.24
CA LEU A 131 19.98 1.73 6.89
C LEU A 131 21.31 1.89 6.15
N THR A 132 21.94 3.06 6.28
CA THR A 132 23.26 3.34 5.67
C THR A 132 24.34 2.40 6.20
N ARG A 133 24.25 2.03 7.48
CA ARG A 133 25.18 1.12 8.12
C ARG A 133 25.02 -0.30 7.62
N ILE A 134 23.78 -0.78 7.53
CA ILE A 134 23.44 -2.09 6.95
C ILE A 134 23.96 -2.19 5.51
N ARG A 135 23.69 -1.19 4.69
CA ARG A 135 24.12 -1.15 3.26
C ARG A 135 25.63 -1.18 3.06
N ARG A 136 26.37 -0.56 3.95
CA ARG A 136 27.84 -0.56 3.87
C ARG A 136 28.47 -1.87 4.29
N ALA A 137 27.69 -2.83 4.80
CA ALA A 137 28.11 -4.18 5.23
C ALA A 137 29.40 -4.14 6.07
N LYS A 138 29.63 -3.06 6.84
CA LYS A 138 30.78 -2.94 7.74
C LYS A 138 30.46 -3.72 9.02
N ALA A 139 31.50 -4.20 9.68
CA ALA A 139 31.39 -4.92 10.94
C ALA A 139 30.42 -4.21 11.90
N PHE A 140 29.44 -4.95 12.38
CA PHE A 140 28.52 -4.49 13.42
C PHE A 140 29.29 -4.14 14.69
N LEU A 141 28.82 -3.14 15.42
CA LEU A 141 29.45 -2.69 16.68
C LEU A 141 28.59 -3.08 17.86
N GLY A 142 29.24 -3.50 18.94
CA GLY A 142 28.54 -3.82 20.19
C GLY A 142 27.49 -4.91 20.00
N ASP A 143 26.23 -4.60 20.35
CA ASP A 143 25.07 -5.50 20.31
C ASP A 143 24.38 -5.56 18.93
N GLU A 144 24.85 -4.82 17.95
CA GLU A 144 24.18 -4.74 16.63
C GLU A 144 24.10 -6.10 15.92
N GLN A 145 25.12 -6.95 16.08
CA GLN A 145 25.08 -8.28 15.47
C GLN A 145 23.99 -9.15 16.09
N GLU A 146 23.78 -9.06 17.38
CA GLU A 146 22.72 -9.79 18.08
C GLU A 146 21.35 -9.26 17.64
N LYS A 147 21.16 -7.95 17.63
CA LYS A 147 19.92 -7.30 17.13
C LYS A 147 19.61 -7.67 15.68
N PHE A 148 20.65 -7.70 14.84
CA PHE A 148 20.50 -8.12 13.42
C PHE A 148 20.04 -9.58 13.33
N ASN A 149 20.62 -10.49 14.10
CA ASN A 149 20.23 -11.90 14.11
C ASN A 149 18.80 -12.07 14.64
N GLN A 150 18.43 -11.43 15.74
CA GLN A 150 17.06 -11.45 16.28
C GLN A 150 16.04 -10.92 15.27
N ALA A 151 16.35 -9.82 14.56
CA ALA A 151 15.49 -9.27 13.52
C ALA A 151 15.32 -10.23 12.32
N ASN A 152 16.37 -10.98 11.96
CA ASN A 152 16.27 -12.02 10.93
C ASN A 152 15.39 -13.20 11.37
N GLU A 153 15.54 -13.65 12.62
CA GLU A 153 14.70 -14.71 13.17
C GLU A 153 13.23 -14.26 13.18
N GLU A 154 12.93 -13.06 13.70
CA GLU A 154 11.57 -12.51 13.69
C GLU A 154 11.02 -12.43 12.27
N MET A 155 11.81 -11.93 11.30
CA MET A 155 11.37 -11.75 9.92
C MET A 155 11.15 -13.09 9.20
N SER A 156 11.87 -14.14 9.58
CA SER A 156 11.71 -15.47 8.99
C SER A 156 10.34 -16.11 9.29
N ASP A 157 9.68 -15.68 10.36
CA ASP A 157 8.35 -16.15 10.74
C ASP A 157 7.22 -15.37 10.06
N TYR A 158 7.54 -14.30 9.33
CA TYR A 158 6.55 -13.48 8.64
C TYR A 158 5.87 -14.23 7.50
N GLN A 159 4.56 -14.18 7.44
CA GLN A 159 3.78 -14.68 6.33
C GLN A 159 3.81 -13.66 5.18
N LEU A 160 5.01 -13.46 4.60
CA LEU A 160 5.30 -12.44 3.60
C LEU A 160 5.95 -13.05 2.35
N TRP A 161 5.35 -12.81 1.19
CA TRP A 161 5.89 -13.16 -0.13
C TRP A 161 6.20 -11.88 -0.90
N ILE A 162 7.38 -11.81 -1.49
CA ILE A 162 7.85 -10.64 -2.22
C ILE A 162 8.09 -11.03 -3.66
N ALA A 163 7.55 -10.23 -4.59
CA ALA A 163 7.85 -10.32 -6.01
C ALA A 163 8.40 -8.97 -6.48
N SER A 164 9.51 -8.99 -7.21
CA SER A 164 10.13 -7.82 -7.81
C SER A 164 10.06 -7.90 -9.32
N GLY A 165 9.84 -6.78 -9.98
CA GLY A 165 9.77 -6.70 -11.44
C GLY A 165 8.44 -6.17 -11.94
N THR A 166 8.32 -6.07 -13.27
CA THR A 166 7.15 -5.48 -13.93
C THR A 166 6.05 -6.51 -14.04
N VAL A 167 4.85 -6.18 -13.58
CA VAL A 167 3.67 -7.05 -13.65
C VAL A 167 2.42 -6.26 -14.01
N SER A 168 1.39 -6.95 -14.51
CA SER A 168 0.04 -6.42 -14.75
C SER A 168 -0.94 -6.90 -13.67
N PRO A 169 -2.11 -6.27 -13.51
CA PRO A 169 -3.15 -6.76 -12.61
C PRO A 169 -3.58 -8.20 -12.89
N ARG A 170 -3.59 -8.61 -14.17
CA ARG A 170 -3.90 -9.99 -14.58
C ARG A 170 -2.83 -10.98 -14.09
N GLU A 171 -1.56 -10.63 -14.19
CA GLU A 171 -0.46 -11.47 -13.70
C GLU A 171 -0.48 -11.55 -12.17
N ILE A 172 -0.72 -10.45 -11.44
CA ILE A 172 -0.93 -10.47 -9.99
C ILE A 172 -2.05 -11.45 -9.61
N LYS A 173 -3.19 -11.39 -10.32
CA LYS A 173 -4.31 -12.31 -10.10
C LYS A 173 -3.92 -13.76 -10.34
N SER A 174 -3.13 -14.03 -11.38
CA SER A 174 -2.66 -15.37 -11.70
C SER A 174 -1.72 -15.94 -10.64
N GLU A 175 -0.72 -15.14 -10.21
CA GLU A 175 0.25 -15.55 -9.18
C GLU A 175 -0.42 -15.79 -7.82
N CYS A 176 -1.38 -14.94 -7.44
CA CYS A 176 -2.04 -15.03 -6.14
C CYS A 176 -3.21 -16.03 -6.10
N ARG A 177 -3.63 -16.60 -7.24
CA ARG A 177 -4.80 -17.49 -7.33
C ARG A 177 -4.66 -18.75 -6.50
N HIS A 178 -3.47 -19.34 -6.46
CA HIS A 178 -3.22 -20.64 -5.84
C HIS A 178 -2.95 -20.56 -4.34
N GLN A 179 -2.85 -19.36 -3.82
CA GLN A 179 -2.59 -19.10 -2.41
C GLN A 179 -3.53 -18.01 -1.90
N SER A 180 -4.21 -18.28 -0.78
CA SER A 180 -5.13 -17.30 -0.19
C SER A 180 -4.32 -16.26 0.56
N PHE A 181 -4.15 -15.08 -0.03
CA PHE A 181 -3.55 -13.93 0.64
C PHE A 181 -4.64 -13.08 1.32
N ASP A 182 -4.33 -12.58 2.52
CA ASP A 182 -5.17 -11.62 3.21
C ASP A 182 -5.05 -10.24 2.60
N VAL A 183 -3.81 -9.87 2.26
CA VAL A 183 -3.47 -8.57 1.70
C VAL A 183 -2.51 -8.72 0.51
N ILE A 184 -2.78 -7.97 -0.55
CA ILE A 184 -1.86 -7.79 -1.69
C ILE A 184 -1.43 -6.34 -1.71
N VAL A 185 -0.12 -6.09 -1.67
CA VAL A 185 0.48 -4.74 -1.69
C VAL A 185 1.21 -4.52 -3.00
N VAL A 186 1.01 -3.34 -3.61
CA VAL A 186 1.65 -2.96 -4.89
C VAL A 186 2.38 -1.63 -4.75
N ASP A 187 3.71 -1.61 -4.89
CA ASP A 187 4.55 -0.41 -4.84
C ASP A 187 5.23 -0.18 -6.19
N TYR A 188 4.75 0.71 -7.03
CA TYR A 188 3.57 1.55 -6.98
C TYR A 188 2.73 1.43 -8.28
N LEU A 189 1.48 1.81 -8.21
CA LEU A 189 0.45 1.61 -9.24
C LEU A 189 0.89 2.06 -10.63
N GLN A 190 1.55 3.22 -10.76
CA GLN A 190 1.96 3.77 -12.05
C GLN A 190 3.10 2.99 -12.75
N LEU A 191 3.73 2.01 -12.07
CA LEU A 191 4.71 1.10 -12.69
C LEU A 191 4.08 -0.21 -13.20
N LEU A 192 2.82 -0.48 -12.86
CA LEU A 192 2.12 -1.62 -13.41
C LEU A 192 1.95 -1.50 -14.91
N MET A 193 2.03 -2.62 -15.59
CA MET A 193 1.64 -2.70 -17.00
C MET A 193 0.12 -2.79 -17.11
N PRO A 194 -0.50 -2.05 -18.04
CA PRO A 194 -1.91 -2.25 -18.34
C PRO A 194 -2.11 -3.60 -19.05
N ASP A 195 -3.23 -4.28 -18.79
CA ASP A 195 -3.55 -5.56 -19.44
C ASP A 195 -3.74 -5.44 -20.97
N ASN A 196 -4.08 -4.26 -21.45
CA ASN A 196 -4.26 -3.93 -22.87
C ASN A 196 -3.51 -2.65 -23.23
N ARG A 197 -3.32 -2.40 -24.53
CA ARG A 197 -2.77 -1.14 -25.04
C ARG A 197 -3.83 -0.04 -25.01
N TYR A 198 -3.46 1.13 -24.50
CA TYR A 198 -4.29 2.33 -24.45
C TYR A 198 -3.61 3.49 -25.16
N SER A 199 -4.39 4.48 -25.60
CA SER A 199 -3.88 5.65 -26.32
C SER A 199 -3.36 6.75 -25.41
N GLY A 200 -3.68 6.72 -24.12
CA GLY A 200 -3.32 7.75 -23.16
C GLY A 200 -3.03 7.25 -21.75
N ARG A 201 -2.13 7.94 -21.07
CA ARG A 201 -1.69 7.58 -19.70
C ARG A 201 -2.84 7.50 -18.71
N ASN A 202 -3.82 8.41 -18.82
CA ASN A 202 -4.97 8.41 -17.92
C ASN A 202 -5.84 7.16 -18.11
N GLU A 203 -5.98 6.68 -19.35
CA GLU A 203 -6.72 5.44 -19.63
C GLU A 203 -5.99 4.21 -19.11
N GLU A 204 -4.65 4.17 -19.25
CA GLU A 204 -3.81 3.11 -18.70
C GLU A 204 -3.98 3.02 -17.16
N VAL A 205 -3.82 4.14 -16.47
CA VAL A 205 -3.96 4.20 -15.02
C VAL A 205 -5.37 3.83 -14.57
N ALA A 206 -6.39 4.27 -15.31
CA ALA A 206 -7.78 3.89 -15.04
C ALA A 206 -8.03 2.38 -15.23
N SER A 207 -7.40 1.78 -16.23
CA SER A 207 -7.48 0.33 -16.46
C SER A 207 -6.79 -0.45 -15.35
N ILE A 208 -5.60 -0.01 -14.94
CA ILE A 208 -4.85 -0.61 -13.83
C ILE A 208 -5.65 -0.53 -12.53
N SER A 209 -6.24 0.62 -12.22
CA SER A 209 -7.07 0.81 -11.02
C SER A 209 -8.24 -0.16 -10.98
N ARG A 210 -9.02 -0.24 -12.09
CA ARG A 210 -10.11 -1.22 -12.21
C ARG A 210 -9.62 -2.67 -12.11
N GLY A 211 -8.46 -2.96 -12.72
CA GLY A 211 -7.81 -4.27 -12.61
C GLY A 211 -7.50 -4.66 -11.17
N LEU A 212 -6.91 -3.76 -10.38
CA LEU A 212 -6.63 -4.01 -8.96
C LEU A 212 -7.91 -4.20 -8.14
N LYS A 213 -8.98 -3.45 -8.45
CA LYS A 213 -10.30 -3.66 -7.81
C LYS A 213 -10.88 -5.03 -8.14
N SER A 214 -10.69 -5.51 -9.41
CA SER A 214 -11.07 -6.87 -9.80
C SER A 214 -10.24 -7.91 -9.03
N VAL A 215 -8.91 -7.73 -8.92
CA VAL A 215 -8.02 -8.61 -8.12
C VAL A 215 -8.55 -8.72 -6.69
N ALA A 216 -8.83 -7.59 -6.03
CA ALA A 216 -9.33 -7.58 -4.66
C ALA A 216 -10.61 -8.42 -4.51
N ARG A 217 -11.58 -8.22 -5.41
CA ARG A 217 -12.87 -8.91 -5.36
C ARG A 217 -12.79 -10.39 -5.71
N ASP A 218 -12.05 -10.71 -6.78
CA ASP A 218 -12.01 -12.08 -7.32
C ASP A 218 -11.22 -13.03 -6.44
N LEU A 219 -10.17 -12.52 -5.78
CA LEU A 219 -9.35 -13.27 -4.83
C LEU A 219 -9.87 -13.16 -3.39
N ASN A 220 -10.90 -12.34 -3.13
CA ASN A 220 -11.41 -12.05 -1.78
C ASN A 220 -10.28 -11.63 -0.82
N THR A 221 -9.45 -10.69 -1.25
CA THR A 221 -8.28 -10.14 -0.54
C THR A 221 -8.42 -8.63 -0.41
N HIS A 222 -7.71 -8.01 0.52
CA HIS A 222 -7.57 -6.55 0.54
C HIS A 222 -6.39 -6.13 -0.32
N VAL A 223 -6.52 -5.08 -1.15
CA VAL A 223 -5.42 -4.57 -1.95
C VAL A 223 -4.98 -3.22 -1.40
N ILE A 224 -3.67 -3.08 -1.12
CA ILE A 224 -3.03 -1.78 -0.79
C ILE A 224 -2.19 -1.37 -2.00
N ALA A 225 -2.58 -0.30 -2.69
CA ALA A 225 -1.87 0.22 -3.84
C ALA A 225 -1.20 1.56 -3.50
N LEU A 226 0.09 1.67 -3.76
CA LEU A 226 0.80 2.93 -3.58
C LEU A 226 0.64 3.79 -4.83
N SER A 227 0.48 5.10 -4.63
CA SER A 227 0.37 6.06 -5.72
C SER A 227 1.31 7.24 -5.51
N GLN A 228 1.90 7.73 -6.60
CA GLN A 228 2.59 9.02 -6.59
C GLN A 228 1.60 10.13 -6.92
N ILE A 229 1.72 11.26 -6.22
CA ILE A 229 0.94 12.47 -6.50
C ILE A 229 1.81 13.54 -7.17
N THR A 230 1.15 14.45 -7.89
CA THR A 230 1.79 15.54 -8.60
C THR A 230 2.29 16.65 -7.66
N ARG A 231 3.08 17.61 -8.20
CA ARG A 231 3.70 18.68 -7.41
C ARG A 231 2.78 19.89 -7.15
N ALA A 232 1.49 19.80 -7.42
CA ALA A 232 0.56 20.93 -7.34
C ALA A 232 0.44 21.55 -5.93
N SER A 233 0.77 20.78 -4.87
CA SER A 233 0.76 21.29 -3.47
C SER A 233 1.98 22.11 -3.08
N GLU A 234 3.07 22.14 -3.89
CA GLU A 234 4.30 22.88 -3.54
C GLU A 234 4.09 24.39 -3.38
N SER A 235 3.13 24.94 -4.10
CA SER A 235 2.81 26.37 -4.07
C SER A 235 1.87 26.78 -2.92
N ARG A 236 1.41 25.82 -2.11
CA ARG A 236 0.49 26.09 -1.00
C ARG A 236 1.23 26.20 0.33
N ASP A 237 0.76 27.09 1.20
CA ASP A 237 1.33 27.32 2.53
C ASP A 237 1.30 26.08 3.43
N THR A 238 0.30 25.20 3.26
CA THR A 238 0.12 24.00 4.09
C THR A 238 0.81 22.76 3.54
N LYS A 239 1.18 22.73 2.24
CA LYS A 239 1.71 21.57 1.52
C LYS A 239 0.89 20.28 1.69
N GLU A 240 -0.23 20.37 2.36
CA GLU A 240 -1.17 19.26 2.53
C GLU A 240 -1.74 18.86 1.18
N PRO A 241 -1.59 17.59 0.76
CA PRO A 241 -2.08 17.13 -0.53
C PRO A 241 -3.61 17.06 -0.52
N THR A 242 -4.20 17.17 -1.70
CA THR A 242 -5.65 17.04 -1.90
C THR A 242 -5.96 15.96 -2.92
N MET A 243 -7.21 15.49 -2.94
CA MET A 243 -7.70 14.52 -3.91
C MET A 243 -7.41 14.96 -5.37
N ALA A 244 -7.43 16.26 -5.64
CA ALA A 244 -7.13 16.79 -6.97
C ALA A 244 -5.71 16.48 -7.48
N GLU A 245 -4.78 16.14 -6.59
CA GLU A 245 -3.38 15.79 -6.94
C GLU A 245 -3.23 14.32 -7.36
N LEU A 246 -4.23 13.50 -7.06
CA LEU A 246 -4.41 12.17 -7.65
C LEU A 246 -4.97 12.26 -9.09
N ARG A 247 -5.06 13.44 -9.68
CA ARG A 247 -5.87 13.84 -10.86
C ARG A 247 -5.50 13.17 -12.19
N GLU A 248 -4.32 12.56 -12.32
CA GLU A 248 -4.05 11.70 -13.50
C GLU A 248 -4.92 10.43 -13.49
N SER A 249 -5.78 10.29 -12.48
CA SER A 249 -6.62 9.10 -12.30
C SER A 249 -7.83 9.38 -11.44
N GLY A 250 -8.80 10.13 -11.95
CA GLY A 250 -10.15 10.16 -11.35
C GLY A 250 -10.73 8.75 -11.11
N ALA A 251 -10.21 7.77 -11.84
CA ALA A 251 -10.50 6.35 -11.63
C ALA A 251 -9.96 5.82 -10.30
N ILE A 252 -8.75 6.21 -9.87
CA ILE A 252 -8.22 5.78 -8.56
C ILE A 252 -9.14 6.27 -7.44
N GLU A 253 -9.59 7.53 -7.54
CA GLU A 253 -10.52 8.09 -6.57
C GLU A 253 -11.84 7.31 -6.52
N GLN A 254 -12.37 6.90 -7.68
CA GLN A 254 -13.62 6.15 -7.77
C GLN A 254 -13.49 4.70 -7.28
N ASP A 255 -12.42 4.01 -7.65
CA ASP A 255 -12.21 2.59 -7.37
C ASP A 255 -11.73 2.33 -5.95
N ALA A 256 -10.92 3.22 -5.36
CA ALA A 256 -10.44 3.10 -4.00
C ALA A 256 -11.59 3.21 -2.98
N SER A 257 -11.61 2.32 -2.01
CA SER A 257 -12.51 2.40 -0.87
C SER A 257 -11.94 3.35 0.19
N ASN A 258 -10.61 3.33 0.37
CA ASN A 258 -9.90 4.18 1.30
C ASN A 258 -8.73 4.87 0.61
N ILE A 259 -8.43 6.10 1.00
CA ILE A 259 -7.27 6.87 0.51
C ILE A 259 -6.57 7.52 1.69
N ILE A 260 -5.30 7.14 1.87
CA ILE A 260 -4.38 7.71 2.85
C ILE A 260 -3.41 8.62 2.09
N MET A 261 -3.20 9.82 2.59
CA MET A 261 -2.22 10.77 2.05
C MET A 261 -1.13 11.06 3.06
N LEU A 262 0.13 11.04 2.60
CA LEU A 262 1.31 11.30 3.42
C LEU A 262 2.08 12.50 2.86
N TRP A 263 2.50 13.44 3.73
CA TRP A 263 3.28 14.63 3.34
C TRP A 263 4.25 15.08 4.44
N ASN A 264 5.18 15.97 4.09
CA ASN A 264 6.04 16.61 5.06
C ASN A 264 5.32 17.80 5.70
N LEU A 265 5.32 17.91 7.02
CA LEU A 265 4.77 19.06 7.74
C LEU A 265 5.72 20.26 7.72
N SER A 266 7.02 20.00 7.50
CA SER A 266 8.07 21.02 7.47
C SER A 266 9.05 20.78 6.33
N ASP A 267 9.68 21.84 5.82
CA ASP A 267 10.80 21.73 4.89
C ASP A 267 12.13 21.53 5.62
N ASN A 268 12.22 22.10 6.82
CA ASN A 268 13.43 22.10 7.65
C ASN A 268 13.53 20.80 8.46
N ASP A 269 12.40 20.23 8.86
CA ASP A 269 12.32 18.96 9.58
C ASP A 269 11.61 17.90 8.73
N LYS A 270 12.40 17.11 8.02
CA LYS A 270 11.88 16.00 7.21
C LYS A 270 11.38 14.81 8.03
N GLY A 271 11.60 14.78 9.32
CA GLY A 271 11.05 13.78 10.23
C GLY A 271 9.57 14.04 10.52
N ALA A 272 9.13 15.29 10.56
CA ALA A 272 7.74 15.63 10.84
C ALA A 272 6.84 15.35 9.62
N LYS A 273 5.92 14.40 9.77
CA LYS A 273 4.99 13.96 8.72
C LYS A 273 3.55 14.22 9.11
N GLY A 274 2.76 14.61 8.11
CA GLY A 274 1.32 14.57 8.20
C GLY A 274 0.79 13.32 7.48
N VAL A 275 -0.18 12.68 8.10
CA VAL A 275 -0.94 11.57 7.52
C VAL A 275 -2.41 11.92 7.61
N LYS A 276 -3.15 11.72 6.53
CA LYS A 276 -4.61 11.88 6.57
C LYS A 276 -5.32 10.76 5.84
N ILE A 277 -6.48 10.43 6.36
CA ILE A 277 -7.48 9.64 5.65
C ILE A 277 -8.37 10.62 4.90
N GLU A 278 -8.14 10.74 3.58
CA GLU A 278 -8.89 11.64 2.71
C GLU A 278 -10.23 11.03 2.27
N LYS A 279 -10.24 9.72 2.12
CA LYS A 279 -11.45 8.95 1.81
C LYS A 279 -11.50 7.71 2.69
N ASN A 280 -12.65 7.49 3.31
CA ASN A 280 -12.97 6.28 4.06
C ASN A 280 -14.43 5.90 3.78
N ARG A 281 -14.65 4.78 3.12
CA ARG A 281 -16.01 4.36 2.73
C ARG A 281 -16.84 3.90 3.93
N GLN A 282 -16.20 3.41 4.97
CA GLN A 282 -16.87 2.75 6.10
C GLN A 282 -16.63 3.43 7.45
N GLY A 283 -15.76 4.43 7.50
CA GLY A 283 -15.39 5.11 8.73
C GLY A 283 -15.22 6.62 8.57
N MET A 284 -14.46 7.20 9.47
CA MET A 284 -14.23 8.65 9.52
C MET A 284 -12.98 9.05 8.74
N THR A 285 -12.97 10.28 8.25
CA THR A 285 -11.75 10.94 7.80
C THR A 285 -11.02 11.52 9.00
N MET A 286 -9.67 11.50 8.98
CA MET A 286 -8.87 12.05 10.06
C MET A 286 -7.55 12.62 9.55
N ARG A 287 -6.90 13.41 10.40
CA ARG A 287 -5.54 13.91 10.21
C ARG A 287 -4.74 13.66 11.46
N GLU A 288 -3.53 13.18 11.31
CA GLU A 288 -2.60 12.98 12.40
C GLU A 288 -1.18 13.39 12.00
N ALA A 289 -0.33 13.59 13.01
CA ALA A 289 1.08 13.83 12.83
C ALA A 289 1.86 12.58 13.25
N MET A 290 2.89 12.27 12.48
CA MET A 290 3.82 11.19 12.78
C MET A 290 5.25 11.70 12.75
N GLU A 291 6.12 11.07 13.52
CA GLU A 291 7.56 11.23 13.40
C GLU A 291 8.13 10.11 12.51
N PHE A 292 8.94 10.48 11.54
CA PHE A 292 9.64 9.55 10.67
C PHE A 292 11.14 9.56 11.00
N ASP A 293 11.60 8.49 11.61
CA ASP A 293 13.02 8.19 11.75
C ASP A 293 13.55 7.60 10.43
N GLY A 294 14.17 8.46 9.65
CA GLY A 294 14.71 8.09 8.35
C GLY A 294 15.92 7.15 8.41
N ASP A 295 16.67 7.15 9.51
CA ASP A 295 17.82 6.26 9.69
C ASP A 295 17.35 4.82 9.89
N HIS A 296 16.29 4.61 10.67
CA HIS A 296 15.73 3.28 10.96
C HIS A 296 14.48 2.94 10.16
N MET A 297 14.08 3.77 9.20
CA MET A 297 12.88 3.54 8.36
C MET A 297 11.60 3.32 9.17
N LYS A 298 11.42 4.04 10.29
CA LYS A 298 10.36 3.84 11.28
C LYS A 298 9.47 5.07 11.39
N PHE A 299 8.16 4.86 11.34
CA PHE A 299 7.17 5.85 11.68
C PHE A 299 6.67 5.64 13.11
N VAL A 300 6.54 6.73 13.85
CA VAL A 300 6.04 6.75 15.23
C VAL A 300 4.84 7.70 15.29
N GLU A 301 3.73 7.21 15.83
CA GLU A 301 2.52 8.01 16.04
C GLU A 301 2.76 9.03 17.15
N ILE A 302 2.25 10.25 16.96
CA ILE A 302 2.33 11.33 17.94
C ILE A 302 0.96 11.45 18.63
N GLU A 303 0.90 11.24 19.93
CA GLU A 303 -0.35 11.28 20.72
C GLU A 303 -0.92 12.69 20.95
N LYS A 304 -0.40 13.70 20.27
CA LYS A 304 -0.89 15.09 20.34
C LYS A 304 -1.88 15.37 19.22
N PRO A 305 -2.86 16.28 19.44
CA PRO A 305 -3.71 16.77 18.36
C PRO A 305 -2.90 17.33 17.19
N PHE A 306 -3.32 17.02 15.97
CA PHE A 306 -2.61 17.43 14.76
C PHE A 306 -2.30 18.93 14.70
N ASP A 307 -3.29 19.77 15.04
CA ASP A 307 -3.17 21.24 14.98
C ASP A 307 -2.13 21.76 15.98
N ASP A 308 -2.00 21.12 17.15
CA ASP A 308 -1.01 21.48 18.18
C ASP A 308 0.41 21.17 17.69
N VAL A 309 0.62 19.99 17.06
CA VAL A 309 1.91 19.63 16.47
C VAL A 309 2.30 20.61 15.38
N VAL A 310 1.37 20.95 14.49
CA VAL A 310 1.60 21.92 13.41
C VAL A 310 1.93 23.31 13.97
N ALA A 311 1.26 23.74 15.05
CA ALA A 311 1.55 25.01 15.71
C ALA A 311 2.95 25.03 16.34
N GLU A 312 3.37 23.93 17.00
CA GLU A 312 4.72 23.78 17.56
C GLU A 312 5.80 23.84 16.47
N ILE A 313 5.61 23.16 15.33
CA ILE A 313 6.54 23.18 14.18
C ILE A 313 6.67 24.60 13.65
N LYS A 314 5.56 25.29 13.37
CA LYS A 314 5.57 26.66 12.87
C LYS A 314 6.24 27.65 13.85
N LYS A 315 6.08 27.42 15.16
CA LYS A 315 6.74 28.24 16.20
C LYS A 315 8.26 28.03 16.19
N LYS A 316 8.72 26.79 16.05
CA LYS A 316 10.17 26.48 15.92
C LYS A 316 10.76 27.12 14.67
N GLU A 317 10.10 27.01 13.52
CA GLU A 317 10.57 27.61 12.25
C GLU A 317 10.65 29.15 12.31
N ARG A 318 9.73 29.80 13.02
CA ARG A 318 9.79 31.26 13.23
C ARG A 318 10.85 31.69 14.24
N GLY A 319 11.16 30.83 15.24
CA GLY A 319 12.16 31.10 16.27
C GLY A 319 13.59 31.00 15.79
N ASP A 320 13.88 30.14 14.81
CA ASP A 320 15.23 30.00 14.23
C ASP A 320 15.57 31.10 13.20
N GLY A 321 14.58 31.90 12.78
CA GLY A 321 14.74 32.94 11.76
C GLY A 321 15.25 34.29 12.27
N PHE A 322 15.34 34.54 13.58
CA PHE A 322 15.78 35.83 14.11
C PHE A 322 16.70 35.66 15.32
N LYS A 323 17.98 35.43 15.08
CA LYS A 323 19.02 35.87 16.02
C LYS A 323 19.32 37.32 15.71
N PRO A 324 18.95 38.30 16.58
CA PRO A 324 19.45 39.65 16.40
C PRO A 324 20.97 39.60 16.47
N TYR A 325 21.63 40.10 15.45
CA TYR A 325 23.06 40.32 15.47
C TYR A 325 23.38 41.35 16.56
N ASN A 326 23.76 40.84 17.74
CA ASN A 326 24.40 41.66 18.78
C ASN A 326 25.87 41.73 18.49
N GLY A 327 26.22 42.40 17.42
CA GLY A 327 27.59 42.74 17.10
C GLY A 327 27.76 44.22 17.32
N ASP A 328 28.53 44.58 18.36
CA ASP A 328 29.16 45.87 18.44
C ASP A 328 30.02 46.05 17.17
N CYS A 329 29.70 47.09 16.40
CA CYS A 329 30.59 47.54 15.30
C CYS A 329 31.85 48.11 15.94
N PRO A 330 33.04 47.51 15.71
CA PRO A 330 34.25 48.24 16.01
C PRO A 330 34.53 49.25 14.86
N PHE A 331 34.53 50.52 15.19
CA PHE A 331 35.18 51.51 14.36
C PHE A 331 36.67 51.41 14.50
#